data_c5fb31ef66f1f71c24b70bb9e4eca5d3
#
_entry.id   c5fb31ef66f1f71c24b70bb9e4eca5d3
#
_cell.length_a   1.000
_cell.length_b   1.000
_cell.length_c   1.000
_cell.angle_alpha   90.00
_cell.angle_beta   90.00
_cell.angle_gamma   90.00
#
_symmetry.space_group_name_H-M   'P 1'
#
loop_
_entity.id
_entity.type
_entity.pdbx_description
1 polymer ?
#
loop_
_entity_poly.entity_id
_entity_poly.type
_entity_poly.pdbx_seq_one_letter_code
_entity_poly.pdbx_strand_id
1 'polypeptide(L)'
;MSPLGFLITIVAVLSFGVAGFFFVCTLEEVRPRLPLQFREEVRARFALDSFVWQRSMPPSARRNYMLSLSFSTFAVGCLTTVMALNGPIYGTALFAGLFLFFLYFTLARWMKYRGRVS
;
A
#
# COMPACT_ATOMS: atom_id res chain seq x y z
N MET A 1 18.16 14.06 15.09
CA MET A 1 17.44 12.76 15.09
C MET A 1 18.29 11.71 15.80
N SER A 2 17.67 10.90 16.63
CA SER A 2 18.38 9.83 17.31
C SER A 2 18.81 8.73 16.33
N PRO A 3 19.81 7.90 16.66
CA PRO A 3 20.19 6.77 15.81
C PRO A 3 19.01 5.81 15.56
N LEU A 4 18.15 5.62 16.56
CA LEU A 4 16.96 4.79 16.42
C LEU A 4 15.98 5.38 15.41
N GLY A 5 15.72 6.69 15.49
CA GLY A 5 14.86 7.37 14.54
C GLY A 5 15.38 7.29 13.11
N PHE A 6 16.69 7.44 12.94
CA PHE A 6 17.33 7.31 11.64
C PHE A 6 17.15 5.90 11.06
N LEU A 7 17.35 4.88 11.90
CA LEU A 7 17.19 3.49 11.50
C LEU A 7 15.74 3.20 11.07
N ILE A 8 14.77 3.66 11.86
CA ILE A 8 13.35 3.49 11.54
C ILE A 8 13.01 4.18 10.23
N THR A 9 13.57 5.37 9.98
CA THR A 9 13.35 6.10 8.72
C THR A 9 13.88 5.30 7.53
N ILE A 10 15.06 4.69 7.65
CA ILE A 10 15.61 3.85 6.59
C ILE A 10 14.69 2.66 6.31
N VAL A 11 14.19 1.99 7.36
CA VAL A 11 13.26 0.88 7.22
C VAL A 11 11.98 1.34 6.52
N ALA A 12 11.46 2.52 6.86
CA ALA A 12 10.27 3.07 6.22
C ALA A 12 10.48 3.31 4.73
N VAL A 13 11.62 3.91 4.35
CA VAL A 13 11.94 4.18 2.95
C VAL A 13 12.06 2.88 2.17
N LEU A 14 12.75 1.88 2.73
CA LEU A 14 12.89 0.58 2.08
C LEU A 14 11.52 -0.10 1.92
N SER A 15 10.66 0.00 2.93
CA SER A 15 9.32 -0.57 2.88
C SER A 15 8.48 0.09 1.79
N PHE A 16 8.56 1.41 1.64
CA PHE A 16 7.89 2.10 0.53
C PHE A 16 8.41 1.65 -0.82
N GLY A 17 9.72 1.44 -0.95
CA GLY A 17 10.32 0.93 -2.18
C GLY A 17 9.78 -0.44 -2.55
N VAL A 18 9.72 -1.34 -1.57
CA VAL A 18 9.14 -2.69 -1.78
C VAL A 18 7.66 -2.61 -2.14
N ALA A 19 6.91 -1.74 -1.45
CA ALA A 19 5.50 -1.54 -1.74
C ALA A 19 5.30 -1.04 -3.18
N GLY A 20 6.10 -0.08 -3.60
CA GLY A 20 6.06 0.43 -4.98
C GLY A 20 6.36 -0.64 -6.00
N PHE A 21 7.35 -1.49 -5.71
CA PHE A 21 7.70 -2.61 -6.59
C PHE A 21 6.51 -3.55 -6.77
N PHE A 22 5.88 -3.97 -5.69
CA PHE A 22 4.72 -4.85 -5.78
C PHE A 22 3.54 -4.18 -6.46
N PHE A 23 3.35 -2.88 -6.23
CA PHE A 23 2.29 -2.13 -6.89
C PHE A 23 2.50 -2.09 -8.41
N VAL A 24 3.73 -1.83 -8.87
CA VAL A 24 4.05 -1.82 -10.29
C VAL A 24 3.84 -3.20 -10.90
N CYS A 25 4.27 -4.25 -10.20
CA CYS A 25 4.05 -5.63 -10.67
C CYS A 25 2.55 -5.93 -10.83
N THR A 26 1.74 -5.51 -9.85
CA THR A 26 0.29 -5.68 -9.92
C THR A 26 -0.28 -4.93 -11.12
N LEU A 27 0.14 -3.69 -11.29
CA LEU A 27 -0.33 -2.83 -12.37
C LEU A 27 -0.01 -3.43 -13.74
N GLU A 28 1.20 -3.96 -13.92
CA GLU A 28 1.61 -4.58 -15.16
C GLU A 28 0.81 -5.86 -15.46
N GLU A 29 0.47 -6.64 -14.43
CA GLU A 29 -0.35 -7.84 -14.61
C GLU A 29 -1.80 -7.51 -14.95
N VAL A 30 -2.34 -6.46 -14.35
CA VAL A 30 -3.75 -6.09 -14.49
C VAL A 30 -4.00 -5.25 -15.72
N ARG A 31 -3.08 -4.35 -16.07
CA ARG A 31 -3.26 -3.38 -17.13
C ARG A 31 -3.70 -3.97 -18.49
N PRO A 32 -3.08 -5.05 -19.01
CA PRO A 32 -3.51 -5.62 -20.28
C PRO A 32 -4.92 -6.23 -20.23
N ARG A 33 -5.42 -6.50 -19.04
CA ARG A 33 -6.75 -7.11 -18.84
C ARG A 33 -7.83 -6.09 -18.58
N LEU A 34 -7.46 -4.80 -18.48
CA LEU A 34 -8.42 -3.72 -18.28
C LEU A 34 -9.10 -3.36 -19.60
N PRO A 35 -10.35 -2.82 -19.55
CA PRO A 35 -10.96 -2.22 -20.75
C PRO A 35 -10.06 -1.13 -21.32
N LEU A 36 -10.13 -0.92 -22.64
CA LEU A 36 -9.28 0.04 -23.33
C LEU A 36 -9.27 1.42 -22.70
N GLN A 37 -10.43 1.86 -22.22
CA GLN A 37 -10.58 3.18 -21.62
C GLN A 37 -9.79 3.33 -20.30
N PHE A 38 -9.39 2.22 -19.66
CA PHE A 38 -8.65 2.22 -18.41
C PHE A 38 -7.18 1.79 -18.56
N ARG A 39 -6.70 1.58 -19.80
CA ARG A 39 -5.32 1.13 -20.03
C ARG A 39 -4.28 2.23 -19.91
N GLU A 40 -4.68 3.51 -19.94
CA GLU A 40 -3.76 4.60 -19.65
C GLU A 40 -3.25 4.46 -18.22
N GLU A 41 -1.94 4.78 -18.01
CA GLU A 41 -1.29 4.53 -16.73
C GLU A 41 -2.03 5.16 -15.54
N VAL A 42 -2.45 6.42 -15.68
CA VAL A 42 -3.13 7.12 -14.60
C VAL A 42 -4.48 6.48 -14.29
N ARG A 43 -5.26 6.20 -15.33
CA ARG A 43 -6.58 5.58 -15.16
C ARG A 43 -6.48 4.17 -14.61
N ALA A 44 -5.45 3.41 -15.03
CA ALA A 44 -5.22 2.07 -14.53
C ALA A 44 -4.93 2.07 -13.03
N ARG A 45 -4.16 3.05 -12.54
CA ARG A 45 -3.88 3.17 -11.11
C ARG A 45 -5.14 3.41 -10.29
N PHE A 46 -6.04 4.27 -10.77
CA PHE A 46 -7.30 4.54 -10.06
C PHE A 46 -8.28 3.36 -10.15
N ALA A 47 -8.25 2.62 -11.25
CA ALA A 47 -9.16 1.50 -11.45
C ALA A 47 -8.67 0.21 -10.78
N LEU A 48 -7.39 0.13 -10.39
CA LEU A 48 -6.77 -1.10 -9.90
C LEU A 48 -7.52 -1.72 -8.73
N ASP A 49 -7.91 -0.91 -7.74
CA ASP A 49 -8.60 -1.42 -6.56
C ASP A 49 -9.96 -2.04 -6.90
N SER A 50 -10.61 -1.56 -7.95
CA SER A 50 -11.90 -2.11 -8.39
C SER A 50 -11.74 -3.37 -9.23
N PHE A 51 -10.75 -3.41 -10.11
CA PHE A 51 -10.60 -4.49 -11.08
C PHE A 51 -9.78 -5.66 -10.59
N VAL A 52 -8.86 -5.46 -9.63
CA VAL A 52 -7.97 -6.51 -9.14
C VAL A 52 -8.73 -7.69 -8.52
N TRP A 53 -9.96 -7.45 -8.05
CA TRP A 53 -10.78 -8.47 -7.40
C TRP A 53 -11.65 -9.28 -8.35
N GLN A 54 -11.63 -8.96 -9.64
CA GLN A 54 -12.42 -9.70 -10.62
C GLN A 54 -11.83 -11.09 -10.83
N ARG A 55 -12.71 -12.05 -11.16
CA ARG A 55 -12.29 -13.44 -11.38
C ARG A 55 -11.34 -13.59 -12.55
N SER A 56 -11.42 -12.69 -13.53
CA SER A 56 -10.55 -12.70 -14.70
C SER A 56 -9.10 -12.35 -14.38
N MET A 57 -8.84 -11.79 -13.20
CA MET A 57 -7.49 -11.36 -12.80
C MET A 57 -6.71 -12.53 -12.21
N PRO A 58 -5.39 -12.61 -12.48
CA PRO A 58 -4.57 -13.68 -11.89
C PRO A 58 -4.52 -13.59 -10.36
N PRO A 59 -4.48 -14.72 -9.65
CA PRO A 59 -4.32 -14.69 -8.19
C PRO A 59 -3.05 -13.98 -7.74
N SER A 60 -1.97 -14.03 -8.54
CA SER A 60 -0.72 -13.32 -8.22
C SER A 60 -0.91 -11.81 -8.17
N ALA A 61 -1.78 -11.25 -9.01
CA ALA A 61 -2.07 -9.81 -8.99
C ALA A 61 -2.69 -9.40 -7.65
N ARG A 62 -3.64 -10.17 -7.14
CA ARG A 62 -4.25 -9.91 -5.84
C ARG A 62 -3.23 -9.99 -4.71
N ARG A 63 -2.39 -11.02 -4.75
CA ARG A 63 -1.35 -11.19 -3.75
C ARG A 63 -0.38 -10.01 -3.74
N ASN A 64 0.10 -9.60 -4.92
CA ASN A 64 1.03 -8.49 -5.04
C ASN A 64 0.39 -7.17 -4.58
N TYR A 65 -0.89 -6.99 -4.89
CA TYR A 65 -1.63 -5.81 -4.44
C TYR A 65 -1.71 -5.76 -2.92
N MET A 66 -2.02 -6.89 -2.28
CA MET A 66 -2.09 -6.96 -0.82
C MET A 66 -0.73 -6.74 -0.17
N LEU A 67 0.34 -7.28 -0.76
CA LEU A 67 1.70 -7.04 -0.26
C LEU A 67 2.06 -5.57 -0.36
N SER A 68 1.70 -4.92 -1.46
CA SER A 68 1.92 -3.48 -1.62
C SER A 68 1.22 -2.68 -0.52
N LEU A 69 -0.06 -2.97 -0.27
CA LEU A 69 -0.82 -2.30 0.79
C LEU A 69 -0.21 -2.53 2.16
N SER A 70 0.20 -3.77 2.45
CA SER A 70 0.77 -4.12 3.75
C SER A 70 2.09 -3.40 4.00
N PHE A 71 2.97 -3.38 3.01
CA PHE A 71 4.26 -2.68 3.14
C PHE A 71 4.05 -1.16 3.24
N SER A 72 3.11 -0.60 2.51
CA SER A 72 2.78 0.83 2.61
C SER A 72 2.29 1.18 4.01
N THR A 73 1.39 0.37 4.57
CA THR A 73 0.86 0.58 5.92
C THR A 73 1.99 0.50 6.96
N PHE A 74 2.87 -0.49 6.83
CA PHE A 74 4.02 -0.63 7.71
C PHE A 74 4.93 0.59 7.64
N ALA A 75 5.19 1.09 6.43
CA ALA A 75 6.04 2.27 6.23
C ALA A 75 5.44 3.52 6.88
N VAL A 76 4.12 3.72 6.71
CA VAL A 76 3.44 4.86 7.35
C VAL A 76 3.49 4.72 8.87
N GLY A 77 3.35 3.51 9.40
CA GLY A 77 3.51 3.25 10.84
C GLY A 77 4.89 3.62 11.35
N CYS A 78 5.93 3.26 10.61
CA CYS A 78 7.31 3.63 10.97
C CYS A 78 7.49 5.15 10.98
N LEU A 79 6.98 5.85 9.97
CA LEU A 79 7.07 7.31 9.90
C LEU A 79 6.29 7.96 11.04
N THR A 80 5.13 7.42 11.40
CA THR A 80 4.36 7.91 12.55
C THR A 80 5.17 7.78 13.82
N THR A 81 5.86 6.66 14.02
CA THR A 81 6.71 6.44 15.19
C THR A 81 7.84 7.46 15.24
N VAL A 82 8.51 7.71 14.10
CA VAL A 82 9.58 8.71 14.03
C VAL A 82 9.05 10.11 14.38
N MET A 83 7.90 10.47 13.87
CA MET A 83 7.28 11.77 14.17
C MET A 83 6.92 11.88 15.65
N ALA A 84 6.45 10.79 16.26
CA ALA A 84 6.11 10.78 17.68
C ALA A 84 7.35 10.99 18.56
N LEU A 85 8.50 10.46 18.13
CA LEU A 85 9.74 10.55 18.89
C LEU A 85 10.46 11.90 18.72
N ASN A 86 10.38 12.51 17.53
CA ASN A 86 11.22 13.65 17.18
C ASN A 86 10.46 14.86 16.61
N GLY A 87 9.20 14.69 16.25
CA GLY A 87 8.46 15.72 15.54
C GLY A 87 7.48 16.49 16.39
N PRO A 88 6.84 17.52 15.81
CA PRO A 88 5.79 18.27 16.48
C PRO A 88 4.53 17.44 16.65
N ILE A 89 3.72 17.80 17.66
CA ILE A 89 2.50 17.07 17.98
C ILE A 89 1.50 17.07 16.80
N TYR A 90 1.45 18.17 16.03
CA TYR A 90 0.54 18.26 14.88
C TYR A 90 0.94 17.30 13.77
N GLY A 91 2.25 17.17 13.51
CA GLY A 91 2.76 16.20 12.53
C GLY A 91 2.48 14.77 12.96
N THR A 92 2.67 14.48 14.25
CA THR A 92 2.37 13.16 14.81
C THR A 92 0.89 12.82 14.64
N ALA A 93 0.00 13.75 14.94
CA ALA A 93 -1.44 13.54 14.80
C ALA A 93 -1.83 13.29 13.35
N LEU A 94 -1.25 14.05 12.41
CA LEU A 94 -1.51 13.86 10.98
C LEU A 94 -1.10 12.48 10.51
N PHE A 95 0.14 12.06 10.83
CA PHE A 95 0.63 10.75 10.43
C PHE A 95 -0.12 9.62 11.12
N ALA A 96 -0.53 9.81 12.38
CA ALA A 96 -1.34 8.81 13.09
C ALA A 96 -2.70 8.63 12.38
N GLY A 97 -3.32 9.71 11.95
CA GLY A 97 -4.56 9.66 11.19
C GLY A 97 -4.39 8.93 9.87
N LEU A 98 -3.32 9.23 9.14
CA LEU A 98 -3.00 8.53 7.90
C LEU A 98 -2.76 7.04 8.15
N PHE A 99 -2.03 6.71 9.22
CA PHE A 99 -1.75 5.31 9.56
C PHE A 99 -3.04 4.55 9.85
N LEU A 100 -3.95 5.13 10.62
CA LEU A 100 -5.24 4.51 10.91
C LEU A 100 -6.07 4.31 9.64
N PHE A 101 -6.05 5.28 8.74
CA PHE A 101 -6.74 5.17 7.45
C PHE A 101 -6.16 4.02 6.61
N PHE A 102 -4.83 3.98 6.48
CA PHE A 102 -4.18 2.91 5.73
C PHE A 102 -4.40 1.55 6.36
N LEU A 103 -4.36 1.48 7.69
CA LEU A 103 -4.60 0.24 8.42
C LEU A 103 -6.03 -0.27 8.17
N TYR A 104 -7.02 0.61 8.30
CA TYR A 104 -8.41 0.24 8.03
C TYR A 104 -8.58 -0.26 6.59
N PHE A 105 -8.05 0.49 5.63
CA PHE A 105 -8.16 0.13 4.22
C PHE A 105 -7.50 -1.23 3.96
N THR A 106 -6.29 -1.44 4.49
CA THR A 106 -5.55 -2.69 4.30
C THR A 106 -6.29 -3.87 4.93
N LEU A 107 -6.80 -3.70 6.15
CA LEU A 107 -7.54 -4.77 6.81
C LEU A 107 -8.82 -5.12 6.05
N ALA A 108 -9.55 -4.11 5.57
CA ALA A 108 -10.74 -4.35 4.76
C ALA A 108 -10.42 -5.12 3.49
N ARG A 109 -9.31 -4.80 2.82
CA ARG A 109 -8.87 -5.50 1.63
C ARG A 109 -8.38 -6.91 1.94
N TRP A 110 -7.70 -7.10 3.08
CA TRP A 110 -7.29 -8.44 3.52
C TRP A 110 -8.47 -9.36 3.76
N MET A 111 -9.54 -8.85 4.37
CA MET A 111 -10.77 -9.63 4.57
C MET A 111 -11.37 -10.04 3.23
N LYS A 112 -11.40 -9.13 2.27
CA LYS A 112 -11.88 -9.40 0.91
C LYS A 112 -11.00 -10.43 0.21
N TYR A 113 -9.67 -10.31 0.35
CA TYR A 113 -8.71 -11.24 -0.24
C TYR A 113 -8.90 -12.65 0.31
N ARG A 114 -9.04 -12.78 1.63
CA ARG A 114 -9.24 -14.09 2.26
C ARG A 114 -10.54 -14.74 1.77
N GLY A 115 -11.59 -13.97 1.62
CA GLY A 115 -12.85 -14.45 1.09
C GLY A 115 -12.75 -14.94 -0.35
N ARG A 116 -11.85 -14.35 -1.15
CA ARG A 116 -11.66 -14.74 -2.54
C ARG A 116 -10.73 -15.97 -2.69
N VAL A 117 -9.84 -16.18 -1.75
CA VAL A 117 -8.89 -17.30 -1.80
C VAL A 117 -9.51 -18.58 -1.24
N SER A 118 -10.41 -18.44 -0.27
CA SER A 118 -11.14 -19.59 0.29
C SER A 118 -12.35 -19.99 -0.59
#